data_305e89ffa682239efb93df9b2c1b147f
#
_entry.id   305e89ffa682239efb93df9b2c1b147f
#
_cell.length_a   1.000
_cell.length_b   1.000
_cell.length_c   1.000
_cell.angle_alpha   90.00
_cell.angle_beta   90.00
_cell.angle_gamma   90.00
#
_symmetry.space_group_name_H-M   'P 1'
#
loop_
_entity.id
_entity.type
_entity.pdbx_description
1 polymer ?
#
loop_
_entity_poly.entity_id
_entity_poly.type
_entity_poly.pdbx_seq_one_letter_code
_entity_poly.pdbx_strand_id
1 'polypeptide(L)'
;MAEKNHKPILIVIAGPNGSGKTTITSKVLHHEWLEDAIYVNPDQIAQDKFGNWNDQDSVLKAAQYCEKLREECLRNRRSLIFETVLSTTSKVDFIKRAKEAGFFIRLFFVSTESPLINASRVAARVMEGGHDVPIPKIISRYTKSILNCAAVSPFCDRTYIYDNSINGREAQLLFRMSDGIIKKRYTDNMPEWTTEIIPSN
;
A
#
# COMPACT_ATOMS: atom_id res chain seq x y z
N MET A 1 10.02 9.08 -34.44
CA MET A 1 10.41 8.30 -33.24
C MET A 1 9.18 7.54 -32.82
N ALA A 2 9.18 6.21 -32.86
CA ALA A 2 8.03 5.43 -32.41
C ALA A 2 7.90 5.60 -30.90
N GLU A 3 6.80 6.20 -30.42
CA GLU A 3 6.41 6.17 -29.02
C GLU A 3 6.41 4.71 -28.58
N LYS A 4 7.35 4.33 -27.72
CA LYS A 4 7.27 3.05 -27.02
C LYS A 4 5.97 3.07 -26.22
N ASN A 5 4.97 2.38 -26.72
CA ASN A 5 3.67 2.20 -26.09
C ASN A 5 3.85 1.38 -24.80
N HIS A 6 4.55 1.97 -23.80
CA HIS A 6 4.74 1.35 -22.51
C HIS A 6 3.41 1.34 -21.76
N LYS A 7 2.98 0.16 -21.38
CA LYS A 7 1.81 -0.04 -20.54
C LYS A 7 2.02 0.77 -19.23
N PRO A 8 1.13 1.70 -18.86
CA PRO A 8 1.31 2.47 -17.64
C PRO A 8 1.34 1.55 -16.43
N ILE A 9 2.14 1.90 -15.43
CA ILE A 9 2.34 1.08 -14.24
C ILE A 9 1.64 1.73 -13.06
N LEU A 10 0.85 0.94 -12.35
CA LEU A 10 0.33 1.29 -11.05
C LEU A 10 1.03 0.49 -9.96
N ILE A 11 1.74 1.18 -9.08
CA ILE A 11 2.32 0.58 -7.88
C ILE A 11 1.50 0.99 -6.68
N VAL A 12 1.04 0.00 -5.95
CA VAL A 12 0.31 0.17 -4.69
C VAL A 12 1.16 -0.38 -3.56
N ILE A 13 1.52 0.48 -2.61
CA ILE A 13 2.20 0.08 -1.39
C ILE A 13 1.17 0.13 -0.27
N ALA A 14 0.74 -1.04 0.18
CA ALA A 14 -0.41 -1.18 1.05
C ALA A 14 -0.09 -1.93 2.35
N GLY A 15 -0.91 -1.69 3.36
CA GLY A 15 -0.82 -2.36 4.65
C GLY A 15 -1.32 -1.50 5.80
N PRO A 16 -1.63 -2.08 6.96
CA PRO A 16 -2.17 -1.36 8.11
C PRO A 16 -1.26 -0.22 8.57
N ASN A 17 -1.80 0.70 9.37
CA ASN A 17 -0.97 1.71 10.04
C ASN A 17 0.08 1.02 10.92
N GLY A 18 1.32 1.48 10.91
CA GLY A 18 2.42 0.89 11.71
C GLY A 18 3.02 -0.41 11.15
N SER A 19 2.57 -0.92 9.98
CA SER A 19 3.10 -2.15 9.39
C SER A 19 4.48 -2.01 8.75
N GLY A 20 4.99 -0.78 8.51
CA GLY A 20 6.30 -0.55 7.89
C GLY A 20 6.25 -0.28 6.38
N LYS A 21 5.15 0.24 5.84
CA LYS A 21 5.03 0.63 4.43
C LYS A 21 6.18 1.49 3.94
N THR A 22 6.54 2.53 4.68
CA THR A 22 7.60 3.49 4.31
C THR A 22 8.95 2.81 4.05
N THR A 23 9.28 1.75 4.79
CA THR A 23 10.50 0.96 4.56
C THR A 23 10.44 0.19 3.24
N ILE A 24 9.27 -0.34 2.88
CA ILE A 24 9.07 -0.98 1.57
C ILE A 24 9.10 0.07 0.45
N THR A 25 8.46 1.22 0.67
CA THR A 25 8.45 2.34 -0.28
C THR A 25 9.87 2.77 -0.65
N SER A 26 10.74 2.99 0.33
CA SER A 26 12.12 3.41 0.05
C SER A 26 12.88 2.39 -0.81
N LYS A 27 12.64 1.08 -0.62
CA LYS A 27 13.23 0.04 -1.46
C LYS A 27 12.65 0.04 -2.89
N VAL A 28 11.34 0.25 -3.02
CA VAL A 28 10.64 0.24 -4.32
C VAL A 28 11.00 1.47 -5.15
N LEU A 29 11.12 2.65 -4.54
CA LEU A 29 11.39 3.92 -5.25
C LEU A 29 12.76 3.98 -5.93
N HIS A 30 13.71 3.12 -5.56
CA HIS A 30 15.05 3.07 -6.18
C HIS A 30 15.12 2.26 -7.48
N HIS A 31 13.99 1.75 -8.00
CA HIS A 31 13.98 0.98 -9.25
C HIS A 31 13.85 1.87 -10.49
N GLU A 32 14.70 1.65 -11.50
CA GLU A 32 14.78 2.38 -12.78
C GLU A 32 13.45 2.42 -13.57
N TRP A 33 12.53 1.47 -13.34
CA TRP A 33 11.22 1.44 -14.03
C TRP A 33 10.20 2.45 -13.48
N LEU A 34 10.65 3.38 -12.61
CA LEU A 34 9.82 4.40 -11.96
C LEU A 34 10.17 5.83 -12.35
N GLU A 35 11.10 6.02 -13.29
CA GLU A 35 11.64 7.36 -13.63
C GLU A 35 10.58 8.42 -13.93
N ASP A 36 9.40 8.00 -14.47
CA ASP A 36 8.29 8.91 -14.79
C ASP A 36 7.05 8.74 -13.92
N ALA A 37 7.10 7.94 -12.86
CA ALA A 37 5.94 7.66 -12.04
C ALA A 37 5.69 8.74 -10.99
N ILE A 38 4.44 9.20 -10.88
CA ILE A 38 4.05 10.16 -9.83
C ILE A 38 3.91 9.43 -8.51
N TYR A 39 4.65 9.87 -7.49
CA TYR A 39 4.51 9.34 -6.13
C TYR A 39 3.47 10.13 -5.32
N VAL A 40 2.53 9.41 -4.72
CA VAL A 40 1.41 9.97 -3.94
C VAL A 40 1.38 9.35 -2.55
N ASN A 41 1.73 10.14 -1.55
CA ASN A 41 1.64 9.78 -0.13
C ASN A 41 0.81 10.84 0.60
N PRO A 42 -0.40 10.50 1.11
CA PRO A 42 -1.27 11.47 1.78
C PRO A 42 -0.65 12.11 3.02
N ASP A 43 0.11 11.34 3.83
CA ASP A 43 0.72 11.85 5.05
C ASP A 43 1.81 12.89 4.71
N GLN A 44 2.65 12.60 3.71
CA GLN A 44 3.65 13.53 3.23
C GLN A 44 3.02 14.80 2.61
N ILE A 45 1.97 14.63 1.82
CA ILE A 45 1.25 15.76 1.21
C ILE A 45 0.57 16.62 2.29
N ALA A 46 0.02 16.02 3.36
CA ALA A 46 -0.54 16.76 4.49
C ALA A 46 0.52 17.64 5.16
N GLN A 47 1.72 17.13 5.36
CA GLN A 47 2.83 17.85 5.94
C GLN A 47 3.38 18.93 5.01
N ASP A 48 3.69 18.58 3.76
CA ASP A 48 4.45 19.43 2.83
C ASP A 48 3.59 20.55 2.22
N LYS A 49 2.30 20.27 1.92
CA LYS A 49 1.41 21.23 1.28
C LYS A 49 0.45 21.93 2.24
N PHE A 50 0.05 21.26 3.32
CA PHE A 50 -0.96 21.76 4.24
C PHE A 50 -0.42 22.02 5.64
N GLY A 51 0.87 21.73 5.87
CA GLY A 51 1.65 22.16 7.04
C GLY A 51 1.53 21.28 8.27
N ASN A 52 0.56 20.36 8.36
CA ASN A 52 0.42 19.51 9.54
C ASN A 52 -0.34 18.20 9.26
N TRP A 53 0.35 17.06 9.44
CA TRP A 53 -0.28 15.74 9.30
C TRP A 53 -1.16 15.30 10.49
N ASN A 54 -1.14 16.05 11.62
CA ASN A 54 -1.99 15.79 12.78
C ASN A 54 -3.23 16.70 12.84
N ASP A 55 -3.31 17.71 11.98
CA ASP A 55 -4.48 18.55 11.83
C ASP A 55 -5.52 17.88 10.92
N GLN A 56 -6.77 17.78 11.37
CA GLN A 56 -7.84 17.10 10.64
C GLN A 56 -8.16 17.74 9.29
N ASP A 57 -8.12 19.07 9.21
CA ASP A 57 -8.40 19.80 7.97
C ASP A 57 -7.30 19.59 6.94
N SER A 58 -6.04 19.62 7.37
CA SER A 58 -4.86 19.33 6.53
C SER A 58 -4.89 17.89 6.01
N VAL A 59 -5.22 16.92 6.85
CA VAL A 59 -5.36 15.50 6.46
C VAL A 59 -6.49 15.31 5.44
N LEU A 60 -7.64 15.98 5.65
CA LEU A 60 -8.77 15.90 4.72
C LEU A 60 -8.41 16.52 3.36
N LYS A 61 -7.79 17.71 3.35
CA LYS A 61 -7.32 18.37 2.12
C LYS A 61 -6.30 17.53 1.37
N ALA A 62 -5.35 16.92 2.08
CA ALA A 62 -4.37 16.02 1.49
C ALA A 62 -5.03 14.79 0.87
N ALA A 63 -6.00 14.19 1.56
CA ALA A 63 -6.74 13.03 1.03
C ALA A 63 -7.48 13.36 -0.26
N GLN A 64 -8.18 14.51 -0.31
CA GLN A 64 -8.89 15.00 -1.51
C GLN A 64 -7.91 15.32 -2.65
N TYR A 65 -6.79 15.97 -2.34
CA TYR A 65 -5.76 16.26 -3.34
C TYR A 65 -5.18 14.97 -3.94
N CYS A 66 -4.83 13.99 -3.10
CA CYS A 66 -4.33 12.69 -3.54
C CYS A 66 -5.36 11.95 -4.40
N GLU A 67 -6.65 12.06 -4.08
CA GLU A 67 -7.70 11.45 -4.87
C GLU A 67 -7.78 12.07 -6.27
N LYS A 68 -7.81 13.39 -6.36
CA LYS A 68 -7.78 14.10 -7.66
C LYS A 68 -6.57 13.72 -8.49
N LEU A 69 -5.39 13.68 -7.87
CA LEU A 69 -4.14 13.35 -8.57
C LEU A 69 -4.15 11.91 -9.10
N ARG A 70 -4.66 10.95 -8.32
CA ARG A 70 -4.82 9.56 -8.79
C ARG A 70 -5.79 9.46 -9.97
N GLU A 71 -6.94 10.17 -9.91
CA GLU A 71 -7.92 10.18 -11.01
C GLU A 71 -7.34 10.83 -12.28
N GLU A 72 -6.54 11.88 -12.15
CA GLU A 72 -5.82 12.47 -13.27
C GLU A 72 -4.81 11.51 -13.89
N CYS A 73 -4.03 10.80 -13.07
CA CYS A 73 -3.08 9.79 -13.54
C CYS A 73 -3.81 8.65 -14.28
N LEU A 74 -4.94 8.20 -13.74
CA LEU A 74 -5.74 7.15 -14.37
C LEU A 74 -6.26 7.60 -15.74
N ARG A 75 -6.85 8.80 -15.83
CA ARG A 75 -7.41 9.37 -17.06
C ARG A 75 -6.36 9.60 -18.12
N ASN A 76 -5.20 10.11 -17.72
CA ASN A 76 -4.09 10.45 -18.62
C ASN A 76 -3.13 9.28 -18.84
N ARG A 77 -3.45 8.08 -18.35
CA ARG A 77 -2.61 6.87 -18.46
C ARG A 77 -1.16 7.08 -18.00
N ARG A 78 -0.96 7.86 -16.93
CA ARG A 78 0.35 8.13 -16.33
C ARG A 78 0.67 7.12 -15.25
N SER A 79 1.90 6.62 -15.24
CA SER A 79 2.40 5.73 -14.19
C SER A 79 2.34 6.40 -12.83
N LEU A 80 1.98 5.62 -11.81
CA LEU A 80 1.64 6.14 -10.49
C LEU A 80 2.08 5.16 -9.40
N ILE A 81 2.61 5.71 -8.32
CA ILE A 81 2.90 4.99 -7.08
C ILE A 81 2.09 5.65 -5.97
N PHE A 82 1.33 4.88 -5.20
CA PHE A 82 0.69 5.44 -4.01
C PHE A 82 0.74 4.53 -2.81
N GLU A 83 0.86 5.15 -1.64
CA GLU A 83 0.73 4.48 -0.36
C GLU A 83 -0.70 4.52 0.15
N THR A 84 -1.14 3.43 0.77
CA THR A 84 -2.47 3.34 1.35
C THR A 84 -2.54 2.34 2.49
N VAL A 85 -3.43 2.60 3.46
CA VAL A 85 -3.82 1.58 4.45
C VAL A 85 -4.66 0.47 3.79
N LEU A 86 -5.25 0.73 2.64
CA LEU A 86 -6.13 -0.19 1.89
C LEU A 86 -7.35 -0.66 2.73
N SER A 87 -7.90 0.21 3.57
CA SER A 87 -9.00 -0.13 4.48
C SER A 87 -10.38 0.33 4.00
N THR A 88 -10.48 0.88 2.77
CA THR A 88 -11.74 1.38 2.18
C THR A 88 -11.99 0.77 0.81
N THR A 89 -13.26 0.57 0.47
CA THR A 89 -13.70 0.07 -0.84
C THR A 89 -13.29 0.97 -1.99
N SER A 90 -13.24 2.29 -1.78
CA SER A 90 -12.81 3.24 -2.81
C SER A 90 -11.41 2.97 -3.36
N LYS A 91 -10.50 2.42 -2.54
CA LYS A 91 -9.16 2.03 -2.99
C LYS A 91 -9.17 0.73 -3.78
N VAL A 92 -10.04 -0.20 -3.38
CA VAL A 92 -10.29 -1.45 -4.12
C VAL A 92 -10.83 -1.12 -5.51
N ASP A 93 -11.84 -0.25 -5.59
CA ASP A 93 -12.48 0.16 -6.86
C ASP A 93 -11.50 0.91 -7.76
N PHE A 94 -10.64 1.76 -7.20
CA PHE A 94 -9.60 2.45 -7.97
C PHE A 94 -8.64 1.45 -8.62
N ILE A 95 -8.18 0.43 -7.89
CA ILE A 95 -7.28 -0.61 -8.41
C ILE A 95 -7.96 -1.40 -9.55
N LYS A 96 -9.24 -1.76 -9.40
CA LYS A 96 -10.02 -2.45 -10.43
C LYS A 96 -10.13 -1.61 -11.71
N ARG A 97 -10.52 -0.33 -11.58
CA ARG A 97 -10.60 0.60 -12.70
C ARG A 97 -9.25 0.81 -13.40
N ALA A 98 -8.16 0.84 -12.66
CA ALA A 98 -6.83 0.90 -13.23
C ALA A 98 -6.50 -0.35 -14.06
N LYS A 99 -6.89 -1.54 -13.59
CA LYS A 99 -6.76 -2.78 -14.36
C LYS A 99 -7.56 -2.71 -15.66
N GLU A 100 -8.82 -2.30 -15.59
CA GLU A 100 -9.70 -2.11 -16.75
C GLU A 100 -9.15 -1.07 -17.75
N ALA A 101 -8.54 0.01 -17.24
CA ALA A 101 -7.85 1.02 -18.05
C ALA A 101 -6.50 0.53 -18.63
N GLY A 102 -6.12 -0.72 -18.40
CA GLY A 102 -4.96 -1.37 -18.97
C GLY A 102 -3.64 -1.08 -18.27
N PHE A 103 -3.64 -0.64 -17.02
CA PHE A 103 -2.43 -0.52 -16.22
C PHE A 103 -1.83 -1.90 -15.89
N PHE A 104 -0.51 -1.95 -15.80
CA PHE A 104 0.20 -3.06 -15.17
C PHE A 104 0.26 -2.80 -13.66
N ILE A 105 -0.39 -3.65 -12.85
CA ILE A 105 -0.57 -3.43 -11.41
C ILE A 105 0.42 -4.25 -10.61
N ARG A 106 1.20 -3.57 -9.76
CA ARG A 106 2.05 -4.18 -8.73
C ARG A 106 1.56 -3.77 -7.35
N LEU A 107 1.19 -4.74 -6.54
CA LEU A 107 0.81 -4.55 -5.14
C LEU A 107 1.94 -5.07 -4.24
N PHE A 108 2.44 -4.21 -3.37
CA PHE A 108 3.32 -4.56 -2.26
C PHE A 108 2.51 -4.42 -0.98
N PHE A 109 2.18 -5.53 -0.37
CA PHE A 109 1.39 -5.54 0.86
C PHE A 109 2.26 -5.98 2.03
N VAL A 110 2.29 -5.16 3.09
CA VAL A 110 3.07 -5.45 4.29
C VAL A 110 2.16 -5.42 5.51
N SER A 111 2.19 -6.49 6.31
CA SER A 111 1.43 -6.61 7.55
C SER A 111 2.30 -7.14 8.68
N THR A 112 1.68 -7.33 9.82
CA THR A 112 2.26 -7.91 11.04
C THR A 112 1.31 -8.97 11.57
N GLU A 113 1.75 -9.83 12.47
CA GLU A 113 0.91 -10.87 13.07
C GLU A 113 -0.25 -10.32 13.92
N SER A 114 -0.12 -9.09 14.43
CA SER A 114 -1.11 -8.55 15.35
C SER A 114 -1.28 -7.03 15.19
N PRO A 115 -2.50 -6.50 15.26
CA PRO A 115 -2.74 -5.07 15.31
C PRO A 115 -2.10 -4.39 16.54
N LEU A 116 -1.77 -5.15 17.59
CA LEU A 116 -1.08 -4.63 18.76
C LEU A 116 0.37 -4.23 18.45
N ILE A 117 1.07 -4.98 17.61
CA ILE A 117 2.41 -4.62 17.11
C ILE A 117 2.31 -3.27 16.39
N ASN A 118 1.32 -3.12 15.54
CA ASN A 118 1.06 -1.89 14.80
C ASN A 118 0.78 -0.70 15.75
N ALA A 119 -0.08 -0.90 16.75
CA ALA A 119 -0.44 0.13 17.73
C ALA A 119 0.79 0.58 18.54
N SER A 120 1.61 -0.35 19.01
CA SER A 120 2.86 -0.07 19.71
C SER A 120 3.83 0.77 18.88
N ARG A 121 3.99 0.44 17.59
CA ARG A 121 4.86 1.20 16.66
C ARG A 121 4.33 2.60 16.36
N VAL A 122 3.01 2.75 16.22
CA VAL A 122 2.40 4.08 16.05
C VAL A 122 2.61 4.90 17.32
N ALA A 123 2.40 4.33 18.50
CA ALA A 123 2.63 5.03 19.78
C ALA A 123 4.09 5.49 19.94
N ALA A 124 5.07 4.62 19.65
CA ALA A 124 6.48 4.99 19.67
C ALA A 124 6.79 6.15 18.72
N ARG A 125 6.28 6.10 17.48
CA ARG A 125 6.44 7.16 16.49
C ARG A 125 5.83 8.49 16.94
N VAL A 126 4.69 8.47 17.62
CA VAL A 126 4.04 9.68 18.15
C VAL A 126 4.91 10.34 19.23
N MET A 127 5.58 9.55 20.06
CA MET A 127 6.54 10.07 21.06
C MET A 127 7.74 10.79 20.40
N GLU A 128 8.04 10.47 19.15
CA GLU A 128 9.07 11.10 18.32
C GLU A 128 8.52 12.27 17.47
N GLY A 129 7.27 12.70 17.72
CA GLY A 129 6.62 13.80 16.99
C GLY A 129 5.97 13.41 15.66
N GLY A 130 5.81 12.11 15.39
CA GLY A 130 5.21 11.62 14.15
C GLY A 130 3.67 11.64 14.15
N HIS A 131 3.12 11.23 13.01
CA HIS A 131 1.66 11.18 12.80
C HIS A 131 0.94 10.22 13.74
N ASP A 132 -0.08 10.72 14.43
CA ASP A 132 -0.94 9.95 15.33
C ASP A 132 -2.10 9.26 14.59
N VAL A 133 -2.42 8.05 15.03
CA VAL A 133 -3.62 7.33 14.61
C VAL A 133 -4.28 6.67 15.82
N PRO A 134 -5.54 6.97 16.12
CA PRO A 134 -6.23 6.38 17.27
C PRO A 134 -6.22 4.84 17.24
N ILE A 135 -5.91 4.21 18.38
CA ILE A 135 -5.80 2.75 18.49
C ILE A 135 -7.03 2.00 17.95
N PRO A 136 -8.29 2.42 18.23
CA PRO A 136 -9.46 1.75 17.65
C PRO A 136 -9.47 1.78 16.12
N LYS A 137 -8.96 2.86 15.51
CA LYS A 137 -8.81 2.95 14.04
C LYS A 137 -7.73 1.99 13.52
N ILE A 138 -6.62 1.84 14.25
CA ILE A 138 -5.55 0.90 13.87
C ILE A 138 -6.11 -0.53 13.82
N ILE A 139 -6.80 -0.95 14.90
CA ILE A 139 -7.38 -2.29 15.02
C ILE A 139 -8.43 -2.53 13.92
N SER A 140 -9.39 -1.61 13.76
CA SER A 140 -10.43 -1.73 12.73
C SER A 140 -9.88 -1.77 11.30
N ARG A 141 -8.83 -1.00 11.01
CA ARG A 141 -8.21 -0.94 9.70
C ARG A 141 -7.31 -2.14 9.41
N TYR A 142 -6.78 -2.80 10.43
CA TYR A 142 -5.92 -3.98 10.28
C TYR A 142 -6.64 -5.10 9.50
N THR A 143 -7.75 -5.58 10.01
CA THR A 143 -8.55 -6.63 9.36
C THR A 143 -9.05 -6.19 7.99
N LYS A 144 -9.59 -4.96 7.87
CA LYS A 144 -10.07 -4.44 6.58
C LYS A 144 -8.97 -4.37 5.53
N SER A 145 -7.74 -4.02 5.93
CA SER A 145 -6.59 -3.95 5.04
C SER A 145 -6.24 -5.33 4.46
N ILE A 146 -6.24 -6.36 5.30
CA ILE A 146 -5.96 -7.75 4.89
C ILE A 146 -7.06 -8.26 3.94
N LEU A 147 -8.33 -8.11 4.30
CA LEU A 147 -9.47 -8.53 3.46
C LEU A 147 -9.49 -7.81 2.11
N ASN A 148 -9.20 -6.50 2.09
CA ASN A 148 -9.11 -5.75 0.85
C ASN A 148 -7.89 -6.15 0.01
N CYS A 149 -6.77 -6.55 0.64
CA CYS A 149 -5.63 -7.14 -0.08
C CYS A 149 -6.05 -8.42 -0.79
N ALA A 150 -6.74 -9.32 -0.11
CA ALA A 150 -7.31 -10.53 -0.71
C ALA A 150 -8.22 -10.19 -1.91
N ALA A 151 -9.12 -9.22 -1.73
CA ALA A 151 -10.09 -8.81 -2.75
C ALA A 151 -9.45 -8.18 -4.00
N VAL A 152 -8.28 -7.52 -3.89
CA VAL A 152 -7.61 -6.89 -5.05
C VAL A 152 -6.55 -7.78 -5.69
N SER A 153 -6.02 -8.76 -4.99
CA SER A 153 -4.94 -9.63 -5.50
C SER A 153 -5.26 -10.29 -6.85
N PRO A 154 -6.49 -10.73 -7.16
CA PRO A 154 -6.84 -11.27 -8.47
C PRO A 154 -6.73 -10.26 -9.62
N PHE A 155 -6.80 -8.97 -9.34
CA PHE A 155 -6.69 -7.90 -10.34
C PHE A 155 -5.26 -7.39 -10.51
N CYS A 156 -4.31 -7.85 -9.67
CA CYS A 156 -2.93 -7.42 -9.70
C CYS A 156 -2.07 -8.34 -10.54
N ASP A 157 -1.33 -7.80 -11.53
CA ASP A 157 -0.38 -8.57 -12.34
C ASP A 157 0.74 -9.16 -11.48
N ARG A 158 1.09 -8.48 -10.39
CA ARG A 158 2.04 -8.95 -9.36
C ARG A 158 1.60 -8.49 -7.98
N THR A 159 1.56 -9.41 -7.03
CA THR A 159 1.35 -9.12 -5.61
C THR A 159 2.50 -9.71 -4.80
N TYR A 160 3.10 -8.89 -3.94
CA TYR A 160 4.19 -9.26 -3.04
C TYR A 160 3.70 -9.13 -1.61
N ILE A 161 3.72 -10.20 -0.84
CA ILE A 161 3.21 -10.24 0.54
C ILE A 161 4.38 -10.32 1.51
N TYR A 162 4.47 -9.33 2.40
CA TYR A 162 5.53 -9.19 3.39
C TYR A 162 4.99 -9.28 4.81
N ASP A 163 5.69 -10.02 5.65
CA ASP A 163 5.55 -9.95 7.11
C ASP A 163 6.62 -9.03 7.71
N ASN A 164 6.19 -8.16 8.60
CA ASN A 164 7.07 -7.25 9.33
C ASN A 164 6.79 -7.31 10.84
N SER A 165 6.56 -8.49 11.40
CA SER A 165 6.20 -8.66 12.81
C SER A 165 7.37 -8.40 13.75
N ILE A 166 8.62 -8.65 13.32
CA ILE A 166 9.80 -8.60 14.17
C ILE A 166 10.45 -7.21 14.13
N ASN A 167 10.51 -6.54 15.30
CA ASN A 167 11.20 -5.25 15.40
C ASN A 167 12.71 -5.41 15.16
N GLY A 168 13.32 -4.41 14.51
CA GLY A 168 14.75 -4.40 14.24
C GLY A 168 15.20 -5.34 13.11
N ARG A 169 14.26 -6.03 12.44
CA ARG A 169 14.53 -6.84 11.26
C ARG A 169 13.87 -6.24 10.02
N GLU A 170 14.43 -6.58 8.86
CA GLU A 170 13.76 -6.25 7.60
C GLU A 170 12.50 -7.07 7.43
N ALA A 171 11.49 -6.46 6.77
CA ALA A 171 10.26 -7.17 6.40
C ALA A 171 10.59 -8.37 5.51
N GLN A 172 10.07 -9.53 5.89
CA GLN A 172 10.28 -10.79 5.19
C GLN A 172 9.29 -10.93 4.04
N LEU A 173 9.77 -11.14 2.82
CA LEU A 173 8.92 -11.53 1.70
C LEU A 173 8.47 -12.98 1.91
N LEU A 174 7.15 -13.18 2.06
CA LEU A 174 6.56 -14.50 2.28
C LEU A 174 6.27 -15.23 0.97
N PHE A 175 5.53 -14.58 0.08
CA PHE A 175 5.19 -15.14 -1.22
C PHE A 175 4.87 -14.06 -2.25
N ARG A 176 4.89 -14.45 -3.51
CA ARG A 176 4.49 -13.66 -4.66
C ARG A 176 3.35 -14.33 -5.40
N MET A 177 2.36 -13.51 -5.78
CA MET A 177 1.22 -13.91 -6.60
C MET A 177 1.26 -13.23 -7.96
N SER A 178 0.55 -13.80 -8.91
CA SER A 178 0.17 -13.20 -10.18
C SER A 178 -1.29 -13.54 -10.46
N ASP A 179 -2.10 -12.52 -10.73
CA ASP A 179 -3.52 -12.69 -11.00
C ASP A 179 -4.22 -13.55 -9.93
N GLY A 180 -3.92 -13.29 -8.65
CA GLY A 180 -4.46 -13.99 -7.49
C GLY A 180 -3.87 -15.39 -7.22
N ILE A 181 -2.95 -15.90 -8.06
CA ILE A 181 -2.38 -17.24 -7.91
C ILE A 181 -0.97 -17.15 -7.36
N ILE A 182 -0.65 -17.92 -6.30
CA ILE A 182 0.71 -18.00 -5.76
C ILE A 182 1.64 -18.61 -6.81
N LYS A 183 2.67 -17.85 -7.17
CA LYS A 183 3.71 -18.27 -8.14
C LYS A 183 5.01 -18.68 -7.46
N LYS A 184 5.29 -18.13 -6.27
CA LYS A 184 6.49 -18.48 -5.51
C LYS A 184 6.27 -18.24 -4.03
N ARG A 185 6.65 -19.20 -3.20
CA ARG A 185 6.83 -19.06 -1.75
C ARG A 185 8.31 -18.87 -1.45
N TYR A 186 8.62 -18.03 -0.46
CA TYR A 186 10.00 -17.73 -0.03
C TYR A 186 10.27 -18.25 1.37
N THR A 187 9.24 -18.74 2.06
CA THR A 187 9.30 -19.38 3.37
C THR A 187 8.14 -20.37 3.50
N ASP A 188 8.30 -21.37 4.32
CA ASP A 188 7.23 -22.33 4.67
C ASP A 188 6.44 -21.84 5.90
N ASN A 189 7.03 -20.95 6.70
CA ASN A 189 6.36 -20.36 7.86
C ASN A 189 5.45 -19.21 7.40
N MET A 190 4.14 -19.50 7.32
CA MET A 190 3.12 -18.53 6.93
C MET A 190 2.35 -18.06 8.17
N PRO A 191 2.45 -16.76 8.52
CA PRO A 191 1.65 -16.19 9.60
C PRO A 191 0.15 -16.37 9.36
N GLU A 192 -0.64 -16.53 10.43
CA GLU A 192 -2.07 -16.83 10.36
C GLU A 192 -2.85 -15.77 9.54
N TRP A 193 -2.48 -14.50 9.63
CA TRP A 193 -3.14 -13.43 8.89
C TRP A 193 -3.07 -13.59 7.36
N THR A 194 -2.14 -14.41 6.84
CA THR A 194 -2.01 -14.68 5.40
C THR A 194 -3.08 -15.61 4.86
N THR A 195 -3.77 -16.36 5.73
CA THR A 195 -4.82 -17.31 5.33
C THR A 195 -5.97 -16.64 4.58
N GLU A 196 -6.29 -15.39 4.93
CA GLU A 196 -7.31 -14.59 4.24
C GLU A 196 -6.91 -14.20 2.80
N ILE A 197 -5.59 -14.15 2.51
CA ILE A 197 -5.07 -13.73 1.21
C ILE A 197 -4.74 -14.93 0.32
N ILE A 198 -4.39 -16.06 0.93
CA ILE A 198 -4.08 -17.30 0.20
C ILE A 198 -5.38 -17.86 -0.38
N PRO A 199 -5.47 -18.06 -1.72
CA PRO A 199 -6.67 -18.64 -2.32
C PRO A 199 -6.97 -20.00 -1.69
N SER A 200 -8.23 -20.22 -1.34
CA SER A 200 -8.71 -21.57 -1.02
C SER A 200 -8.60 -22.44 -2.28
N ASN A 201 -7.94 -23.57 -2.16
CA ASN A 201 -7.79 -24.55 -3.25
C ASN A 201 -9.14 -25.11 -3.66
#